data_a58f124748c48626c3b14ec6ac6180bd
#
_entry.id   a58f124748c48626c3b14ec6ac6180bd
#
_cell.length_a   1.000
_cell.length_b   1.000
_cell.length_c   1.000
_cell.angle_alpha   90.00
_cell.angle_beta   90.00
_cell.angle_gamma   90.00
#
_symmetry.space_group_name_H-M   'P 1'
#
loop_
_entity.id
_entity.type
_entity.pdbx_description
1 polymer ?
#
loop_
_entity_poly.entity_id
_entity_poly.type
_entity_poly.pdbx_seq_one_letter_code
_entity_poly.pdbx_strand_id
1 'polypeptide(L)'
;MVTNRLRDPLFLLLIAAALIAFVVQSGELGSADTMHRLQSTHAFWTSEPPVFPNEYPEFGVHGRDGKLQSWYGIGQSLLMLPSDIIGTFVARLPIFSEYGDTDPSVRDIIVSYSINILIAVVTALVSFRFLRQLQFGIQESVLGVLAFMVATTHLHYTQNMMENNYICLLTLIGFSYQYQWLRDGSRRALLIGCGAFGLNLLTRLPSGLDLLAGGGFLLLVTWFEGVRGRALWERTKTYIATAIPVYLFFGLLDRIYQFYRFGSFFNTYITVTGAEYRARNPALPPNYPFETPFHTGFFGALFAPEKSVFLFDPLLILIIVL
;
A
#
# COMPACT_ATOMS: atom_id res chain seq x y z
N MET A 1 -21.87 29.82 -10.44
CA MET A 1 -20.60 29.07 -10.42
C MET A 1 -20.74 27.55 -10.09
N VAL A 2 -21.77 27.12 -9.35
CA VAL A 2 -21.99 25.71 -8.97
C VAL A 2 -22.43 24.83 -10.15
N THR A 3 -23.23 25.34 -11.08
CA THR A 3 -23.79 24.57 -12.20
C THR A 3 -22.76 24.09 -13.24
N ASN A 4 -21.57 24.68 -13.33
CA ASN A 4 -20.55 24.23 -14.28
C ASN A 4 -19.71 23.05 -13.73
N ARG A 5 -19.58 22.89 -12.41
CA ARG A 5 -18.81 21.79 -11.82
C ARG A 5 -19.49 20.42 -11.96
N LEU A 6 -20.83 20.39 -11.92
CA LEU A 6 -21.61 19.17 -12.11
C LEU A 6 -21.53 18.59 -13.53
N ARG A 7 -20.91 19.30 -14.48
CA ARG A 7 -20.63 18.82 -15.84
C ARG A 7 -19.19 18.42 -16.07
N ASP A 8 -18.32 18.59 -15.05
CA ASP A 8 -16.93 18.19 -15.16
C ASP A 8 -16.81 16.66 -15.00
N PRO A 9 -16.36 15.93 -16.04
CA PRO A 9 -16.22 14.47 -15.98
C PRO A 9 -15.33 13.98 -14.85
N LEU A 10 -14.28 14.72 -14.50
CA LEU A 10 -13.42 14.38 -13.37
C LEU A 10 -14.20 14.50 -12.05
N PHE A 11 -14.95 15.57 -11.85
CA PHE A 11 -15.73 15.74 -10.62
C PHE A 11 -16.77 14.62 -10.45
N LEU A 12 -17.47 14.25 -11.52
CA LEU A 12 -18.42 13.14 -11.51
C LEU A 12 -17.73 11.79 -11.23
N LEU A 13 -16.55 11.58 -11.80
CA LEU A 13 -15.75 10.38 -11.54
C LEU A 13 -15.35 10.27 -10.06
N LEU A 14 -14.93 11.37 -9.43
CA LEU A 14 -14.56 11.38 -8.01
C LEU A 14 -15.77 11.10 -7.11
N ILE A 15 -16.95 11.65 -7.46
CA ILE A 15 -18.20 11.31 -6.74
C ILE A 15 -18.53 9.83 -6.92
N ALA A 16 -18.45 9.31 -8.15
CA ALA A 16 -18.70 7.89 -8.40
C ALA A 16 -17.73 6.99 -7.60
N ALA A 17 -16.44 7.34 -7.55
CA ALA A 17 -15.45 6.63 -6.75
C ALA A 17 -15.81 6.63 -5.25
N ALA A 18 -16.20 7.79 -4.71
CA ALA A 18 -16.63 7.90 -3.32
C ALA A 18 -17.90 7.06 -3.04
N LEU A 19 -18.88 7.11 -3.95
CA LEU A 19 -20.13 6.34 -3.81
C LEU A 19 -19.88 4.82 -3.92
N ILE A 20 -19.04 4.39 -4.86
CA ILE A 20 -18.65 2.97 -4.97
C ILE A 20 -18.04 2.50 -3.65
N ALA A 21 -17.03 3.23 -3.15
CA ALA A 21 -16.39 2.87 -1.89
C ALA A 21 -17.37 2.87 -0.71
N PHE A 22 -18.28 3.84 -0.66
CA PHE A 22 -19.29 3.92 0.39
C PHE A 22 -20.29 2.75 0.34
N VAL A 23 -20.76 2.38 -0.85
CA VAL A 23 -21.80 1.33 -1.01
C VAL A 23 -21.24 -0.08 -0.79
N VAL A 24 -19.99 -0.34 -1.21
CA VAL A 24 -19.41 -1.68 -1.08
C VAL A 24 -18.82 -1.95 0.29
N GLN A 25 -18.51 -0.90 1.07
CA GLN A 25 -17.96 -1.03 2.41
C GLN A 25 -19.04 -1.48 3.39
N SER A 26 -18.75 -2.55 4.17
CA SER A 26 -19.66 -3.06 5.22
C SER A 26 -19.55 -2.29 6.54
N GLY A 27 -18.51 -1.49 6.73
CA GLY A 27 -18.17 -0.91 8.04
C GLY A 27 -17.21 -1.77 8.85
N GLU A 28 -17.04 -3.04 8.47
CA GLU A 28 -16.07 -3.94 9.07
C GLU A 28 -14.65 -3.65 8.55
N LEU A 29 -13.67 -4.04 9.33
CA LEU A 29 -12.26 -3.98 8.90
C LEU A 29 -11.90 -5.11 7.92
N GLY A 30 -12.78 -6.10 7.80
CA GLY A 30 -12.80 -7.14 6.77
C GLY A 30 -11.72 -8.21 6.87
N SER A 31 -10.68 -8.03 7.70
CA SER A 31 -9.65 -9.03 7.92
C SER A 31 -8.96 -8.86 9.26
N ALA A 32 -8.51 -9.97 9.85
CA ALA A 32 -7.68 -9.96 11.05
C ALA A 32 -6.42 -9.08 10.87
N ASP A 33 -5.84 -9.09 9.68
CA ASP A 33 -4.68 -8.27 9.34
C ASP A 33 -4.95 -6.77 9.53
N THR A 34 -6.09 -6.29 9.08
CA THR A 34 -6.48 -4.87 9.22
C THR A 34 -6.81 -4.52 10.66
N MET A 35 -7.48 -5.42 11.40
CA MET A 35 -7.74 -5.26 12.83
C MET A 35 -6.44 -5.08 13.61
N HIS A 36 -5.44 -5.93 13.37
CA HIS A 36 -4.15 -5.85 14.06
C HIS A 36 -3.35 -4.60 13.68
N ARG A 37 -3.50 -4.09 12.45
CA ARG A 37 -2.90 -2.80 12.07
C ARG A 37 -3.59 -1.64 12.76
N LEU A 38 -4.91 -1.66 12.88
CA LEU A 38 -5.66 -0.64 13.62
C LEU A 38 -5.31 -0.67 15.11
N GLN A 39 -5.17 -1.85 15.71
CA GLN A 39 -4.73 -1.98 17.09
C GLN A 39 -3.31 -1.43 17.28
N SER A 40 -2.38 -1.78 16.38
CA SER A 40 -1.03 -1.20 16.39
C SER A 40 -1.05 0.33 16.23
N THR A 41 -1.99 0.86 15.42
CA THR A 41 -2.22 2.30 15.28
C THR A 41 -2.66 2.91 16.60
N HIS A 42 -3.61 2.28 17.28
CA HIS A 42 -4.16 2.74 18.56
C HIS A 42 -3.09 2.76 19.66
N ALA A 43 -2.19 1.79 19.65
CA ALA A 43 -1.06 1.70 20.59
C ALA A 43 -0.04 2.84 20.44
N PHE A 44 -0.02 3.59 19.34
CA PHE A 44 0.92 4.72 19.17
C PHE A 44 0.58 5.93 20.03
N TRP A 45 -0.68 6.07 20.44
CA TRP A 45 -1.14 7.24 21.17
C TRP A 45 -1.93 6.91 22.44
N THR A 46 -2.10 5.62 22.73
CA THR A 46 -2.72 5.13 23.97
C THR A 46 -1.75 4.25 24.76
N SER A 47 -2.18 3.75 25.90
CA SER A 47 -1.43 2.78 26.71
C SER A 47 -1.76 1.32 26.35
N GLU A 48 -2.61 1.07 25.37
CA GLU A 48 -2.99 -0.26 24.93
C GLU A 48 -1.82 -0.97 24.24
N PRO A 49 -1.75 -2.31 24.33
CA PRO A 49 -0.68 -3.07 23.68
C PRO A 49 -0.87 -3.09 22.15
N PRO A 50 0.23 -3.16 21.36
CA PRO A 50 0.15 -3.25 19.90
C PRO A 50 -0.55 -4.52 19.38
N VAL A 51 -0.56 -5.59 20.17
CA VAL A 51 -1.28 -6.85 19.93
C VAL A 51 -1.84 -7.32 21.25
N PHE A 52 -3.13 -7.72 21.29
CA PHE A 52 -3.74 -8.29 22.48
C PHE A 52 -3.24 -9.72 22.72
N PRO A 53 -2.73 -10.05 23.91
CA PRO A 53 -2.05 -11.33 24.15
C PRO A 53 -2.94 -12.57 24.06
N ASN A 54 -4.27 -12.42 24.13
CA ASN A 54 -5.20 -13.53 24.29
C ASN A 54 -6.14 -13.78 23.09
N GLU A 55 -6.06 -12.95 22.05
CA GLU A 55 -6.97 -13.04 20.91
C GLU A 55 -6.62 -14.20 19.97
N TYR A 56 -5.33 -14.36 19.70
CA TYR A 56 -4.72 -15.49 19.00
C TYR A 56 -3.35 -15.74 19.61
N PRO A 57 -3.13 -16.86 20.33
CA PRO A 57 -1.89 -17.10 21.04
C PRO A 57 -0.62 -17.09 20.18
N GLU A 58 -0.79 -17.17 18.86
CA GLU A 58 0.31 -17.22 17.90
C GLU A 58 0.44 -15.96 17.04
N PHE A 59 -0.47 -14.97 17.21
CA PHE A 59 -0.34 -13.74 16.46
C PHE A 59 0.69 -12.80 17.10
N GLY A 60 1.53 -12.21 16.21
CA GLY A 60 2.57 -11.31 16.66
C GLY A 60 3.89 -12.01 17.01
N VAL A 61 4.86 -11.20 17.37
CA VAL A 61 6.23 -11.59 17.66
C VAL A 61 6.69 -10.87 18.93
N HIS A 62 7.41 -11.53 19.81
CA HIS A 62 7.92 -10.88 21.01
C HIS A 62 8.94 -9.80 20.68
N GLY A 63 8.62 -8.59 21.10
CA GLY A 63 9.47 -7.43 20.92
C GLY A 63 10.52 -7.29 22.04
N ARG A 64 11.28 -6.19 21.96
CA ARG A 64 12.36 -5.86 22.88
C ARG A 64 11.90 -5.76 24.35
N ASP A 65 10.68 -5.30 24.58
CA ASP A 65 10.07 -5.08 25.90
C ASP A 65 9.26 -6.29 26.40
N GLY A 66 9.31 -7.42 25.68
CA GLY A 66 8.53 -8.61 25.94
C GLY A 66 7.07 -8.51 25.51
N LYS A 67 6.61 -7.37 24.99
CA LYS A 67 5.27 -7.21 24.43
C LYS A 67 5.18 -7.84 23.04
N LEU A 68 4.01 -8.34 22.70
CA LEU A 68 3.74 -8.80 21.34
C LEU A 68 3.68 -7.58 20.38
N GLN A 69 4.39 -7.71 19.28
CA GLN A 69 4.46 -6.74 18.20
C GLN A 69 3.80 -7.29 16.94
N SER A 70 3.12 -6.45 16.20
CA SER A 70 2.48 -6.81 14.94
C SER A 70 3.51 -7.22 13.87
N TRP A 71 3.10 -8.06 12.93
CA TRP A 71 3.93 -8.48 11.78
C TRP A 71 4.07 -7.41 10.71
N TYR A 72 3.23 -6.37 10.75
CA TYR A 72 3.08 -5.41 9.65
C TYR A 72 4.02 -4.22 9.76
N GLY A 73 4.21 -3.55 8.62
CA GLY A 73 4.88 -2.27 8.53
C GLY A 73 4.03 -1.13 9.10
N ILE A 74 4.66 0.00 9.37
CA ILE A 74 4.02 1.18 9.97
C ILE A 74 3.16 1.99 8.98
N GLY A 75 3.36 1.82 7.65
CA GLY A 75 2.81 2.74 6.63
C GLY A 75 1.29 2.87 6.67
N GLN A 76 0.54 1.76 6.69
CA GLN A 76 -0.93 1.81 6.79
C GLN A 76 -1.39 2.29 8.16
N SER A 77 -0.68 1.93 9.23
CA SER A 77 -0.99 2.43 10.58
C SER A 77 -0.88 3.95 10.68
N LEU A 78 0.09 4.56 10.02
CA LEU A 78 0.19 6.02 9.94
C LEU A 78 -0.97 6.64 9.16
N LEU A 79 -1.44 5.98 8.10
CA LEU A 79 -2.61 6.43 7.34
C LEU A 79 -3.88 6.38 8.20
N MET A 80 -4.06 5.32 9.00
CA MET A 80 -5.24 5.13 9.84
C MET A 80 -5.27 6.04 11.07
N LEU A 81 -4.11 6.51 11.54
CA LEU A 81 -3.97 7.23 12.81
C LEU A 81 -4.94 8.41 12.99
N PRO A 82 -5.14 9.34 12.03
CA PRO A 82 -6.10 10.43 12.20
C PRO A 82 -7.54 9.92 12.38
N SER A 83 -7.93 8.92 11.60
CA SER A 83 -9.28 8.34 11.65
C SER A 83 -9.50 7.52 12.93
N ASP A 84 -8.48 6.84 13.43
CA ASP A 84 -8.51 6.13 14.70
C ASP A 84 -8.72 7.09 15.87
N ILE A 85 -7.99 8.20 15.90
CA ILE A 85 -8.18 9.24 16.92
C ILE A 85 -9.61 9.77 16.87
N ILE A 86 -10.08 10.19 15.70
CA ILE A 86 -11.44 10.74 15.53
C ILE A 86 -12.48 9.68 15.93
N GLY A 87 -12.34 8.45 15.42
CA GLY A 87 -13.26 7.35 15.68
C GLY A 87 -13.37 7.02 17.17
N THR A 88 -12.23 7.02 17.87
CA THR A 88 -12.19 6.79 19.34
C THR A 88 -12.92 7.89 20.12
N PHE A 89 -12.72 9.17 19.74
CA PHE A 89 -13.44 10.26 20.39
C PHE A 89 -14.94 10.23 20.09
N VAL A 90 -15.34 9.92 18.86
CA VAL A 90 -16.75 9.80 18.46
C VAL A 90 -17.42 8.63 19.19
N ALA A 91 -16.78 7.48 19.28
CA ALA A 91 -17.30 6.30 19.98
C ALA A 91 -17.58 6.56 21.48
N ARG A 92 -16.88 7.52 22.09
CA ARG A 92 -17.10 7.92 23.49
C ARG A 92 -18.30 8.87 23.71
N LEU A 93 -18.94 9.36 22.63
CA LEU A 93 -20.10 10.24 22.77
C LEU A 93 -21.29 9.45 23.32
N PRO A 94 -22.10 10.06 24.23
CA PRO A 94 -23.24 9.36 24.89
C PRO A 94 -24.21 8.74 23.91
N ILE A 95 -24.39 9.30 22.73
CA ILE A 95 -25.27 8.79 21.68
C ILE A 95 -24.84 7.41 21.14
N PHE A 96 -23.55 7.09 21.29
CA PHE A 96 -22.97 5.83 20.82
C PHE A 96 -22.62 4.85 21.94
N SER A 97 -23.00 5.14 23.19
CA SER A 97 -22.67 4.30 24.35
C SER A 97 -23.21 2.87 24.24
N GLU A 98 -24.34 2.68 23.56
CA GLU A 98 -24.95 1.36 23.34
C GLU A 98 -24.22 0.53 22.27
N TYR A 99 -23.35 1.15 21.48
CA TYR A 99 -22.60 0.51 20.39
C TYR A 99 -21.12 0.31 20.74
N GLY A 100 -20.72 0.48 22.00
CA GLY A 100 -19.32 0.38 22.43
C GLY A 100 -18.73 -1.02 22.24
N ASP A 101 -19.53 -2.05 22.44
CA ASP A 101 -19.15 -3.47 22.37
C ASP A 101 -19.67 -4.17 21.10
N THR A 102 -20.13 -3.43 20.10
CA THR A 102 -20.59 -4.03 18.84
C THR A 102 -19.42 -4.38 17.92
N ASP A 103 -19.60 -5.37 17.07
CA ASP A 103 -18.70 -5.71 15.98
C ASP A 103 -19.45 -5.53 14.65
N PRO A 104 -19.04 -4.58 13.78
CA PRO A 104 -17.98 -3.59 13.98
C PRO A 104 -18.32 -2.52 15.04
N SER A 105 -17.28 -2.00 15.70
CA SER A 105 -17.44 -0.86 16.61
C SER A 105 -17.63 0.45 15.84
N VAL A 106 -18.16 1.50 16.50
CA VAL A 106 -18.27 2.85 15.91
C VAL A 106 -16.91 3.36 15.40
N ARG A 107 -15.82 3.06 16.12
CA ARG A 107 -14.46 3.38 15.70
C ARG A 107 -14.09 2.69 14.40
N ASP A 108 -14.36 1.39 14.30
CA ASP A 108 -14.04 0.59 13.10
C ASP A 108 -14.80 1.10 11.88
N ILE A 109 -16.09 1.43 12.05
CA ILE A 109 -16.92 2.03 11.00
C ILE A 109 -16.29 3.35 10.51
N ILE A 110 -15.93 4.25 11.42
CA ILE A 110 -15.33 5.55 11.05
C ILE A 110 -14.01 5.35 10.31
N VAL A 111 -13.14 4.47 10.81
CA VAL A 111 -11.84 4.19 10.18
C VAL A 111 -12.04 3.58 8.81
N SER A 112 -12.85 2.51 8.70
CA SER A 112 -13.04 1.79 7.43
C SER A 112 -13.64 2.68 6.34
N TYR A 113 -14.70 3.42 6.62
CA TYR A 113 -15.32 4.32 5.65
C TYR A 113 -14.40 5.47 5.25
N SER A 114 -13.82 6.18 6.21
CA SER A 114 -13.00 7.35 5.91
C SER A 114 -11.76 7.00 5.08
N ILE A 115 -11.07 5.92 5.43
CA ILE A 115 -9.86 5.48 4.73
C ILE A 115 -10.17 4.92 3.35
N ASN A 116 -11.19 4.07 3.21
CA ASN A 116 -11.55 3.49 1.92
C ASN A 116 -12.05 4.53 0.93
N ILE A 117 -12.90 5.47 1.37
CA ILE A 117 -13.36 6.57 0.51
C ILE A 117 -12.18 7.43 0.07
N LEU A 118 -11.27 7.76 1.01
CA LEU A 118 -10.07 8.54 0.69
C LEU A 118 -9.20 7.82 -0.36
N ILE A 119 -8.88 6.53 -0.13
CA ILE A 119 -8.07 5.74 -1.07
C ILE A 119 -8.76 5.67 -2.43
N ALA A 120 -10.06 5.37 -2.49
CA ALA A 120 -10.80 5.25 -3.75
C ALA A 120 -10.81 6.55 -4.55
N VAL A 121 -11.10 7.68 -3.90
CA VAL A 121 -11.13 9.00 -4.55
C VAL A 121 -9.76 9.42 -5.05
N VAL A 122 -8.71 9.23 -4.23
CA VAL A 122 -7.35 9.59 -4.64
C VAL A 122 -6.84 8.65 -5.74
N THR A 123 -7.17 7.35 -5.69
CA THR A 123 -6.85 6.39 -6.74
C THR A 123 -7.52 6.77 -8.06
N ALA A 124 -8.81 7.13 -8.04
CA ALA A 124 -9.51 7.60 -9.23
C ALA A 124 -8.88 8.88 -9.81
N LEU A 125 -8.54 9.84 -8.96
CA LEU A 125 -7.87 11.07 -9.37
C LEU A 125 -6.51 10.82 -10.02
N VAL A 126 -5.66 10.00 -9.39
CA VAL A 126 -4.30 9.72 -9.88
C VAL A 126 -4.36 8.89 -11.16
N SER A 127 -5.21 7.87 -11.22
CA SER A 127 -5.43 7.05 -12.42
C SER A 127 -5.89 7.89 -13.60
N PHE A 128 -6.91 8.75 -13.39
CA PHE A 128 -7.39 9.64 -14.43
C PHE A 128 -6.29 10.57 -14.95
N ARG A 129 -5.54 11.21 -14.04
CA ARG A 129 -4.42 12.08 -14.43
C ARG A 129 -3.33 11.32 -15.17
N PHE A 130 -3.00 10.12 -14.73
CA PHE A 130 -1.98 9.30 -15.37
C PHE A 130 -2.39 8.90 -16.79
N LEU A 131 -3.63 8.45 -17.01
CA LEU A 131 -4.15 8.16 -18.34
C LEU A 131 -4.15 9.40 -19.23
N ARG A 132 -4.49 10.58 -18.69
CA ARG A 132 -4.38 11.86 -19.41
C ARG A 132 -2.94 12.23 -19.76
N GLN A 133 -1.97 11.93 -18.92
CA GLN A 133 -0.54 12.11 -19.22
C GLN A 133 -0.09 11.17 -20.36
N LEU A 134 -0.66 9.97 -20.43
CA LEU A 134 -0.43 9.00 -21.50
C LEU A 134 -1.22 9.33 -22.79
N GLN A 135 -1.84 10.52 -22.86
CA GLN A 135 -2.56 11.06 -24.03
C GLN A 135 -3.89 10.39 -24.35
N PHE A 136 -4.46 9.56 -23.46
CA PHE A 136 -5.82 9.06 -23.64
C PHE A 136 -6.85 10.20 -23.59
N GLY A 137 -7.95 10.09 -24.32
CA GLY A 137 -9.07 11.02 -24.27
C GLY A 137 -9.74 11.08 -22.90
N ILE A 138 -10.64 12.04 -22.69
CA ILE A 138 -11.35 12.19 -21.41
C ILE A 138 -12.27 10.97 -21.17
N GLN A 139 -13.00 10.54 -22.18
CA GLN A 139 -13.94 9.43 -22.08
C GLN A 139 -13.21 8.11 -21.79
N GLU A 140 -12.15 7.83 -22.54
CA GLU A 140 -11.32 6.64 -22.35
C GLU A 140 -10.69 6.63 -20.94
N SER A 141 -10.25 7.80 -20.47
CA SER A 141 -9.69 7.92 -19.11
C SER A 141 -10.74 7.66 -18.04
N VAL A 142 -11.96 8.19 -18.19
CA VAL A 142 -13.07 7.91 -17.26
C VAL A 142 -13.44 6.43 -17.28
N LEU A 143 -13.63 5.85 -18.46
CA LEU A 143 -13.99 4.43 -18.59
C LEU A 143 -12.89 3.52 -18.06
N GLY A 144 -11.62 3.83 -18.35
CA GLY A 144 -10.48 3.07 -17.83
C GLY A 144 -10.40 3.08 -16.29
N VAL A 145 -10.65 4.23 -15.67
CA VAL A 145 -10.67 4.32 -14.20
C VAL A 145 -11.86 3.57 -13.63
N LEU A 146 -13.06 3.71 -14.19
CA LEU A 146 -14.23 2.96 -13.73
C LEU A 146 -14.01 1.45 -13.87
N ALA A 147 -13.48 0.98 -15.02
CA ALA A 147 -13.15 -0.42 -15.22
C ALA A 147 -12.12 -0.91 -14.19
N PHE A 148 -11.09 -0.13 -13.91
CA PHE A 148 -10.10 -0.46 -12.88
C PHE A 148 -10.75 -0.61 -11.51
N MET A 149 -11.63 0.32 -11.12
CA MET A 149 -12.26 0.31 -9.80
C MET A 149 -13.27 -0.83 -9.61
N VAL A 150 -14.06 -1.18 -10.63
CA VAL A 150 -15.18 -2.12 -10.47
C VAL A 150 -14.96 -3.49 -11.11
N ALA A 151 -14.03 -3.60 -12.06
CA ALA A 151 -13.80 -4.83 -12.81
C ALA A 151 -12.46 -5.50 -12.49
N THR A 152 -11.81 -5.10 -11.41
CA THR A 152 -10.56 -5.70 -10.94
C THR A 152 -10.64 -6.06 -9.45
N THR A 153 -9.58 -6.66 -8.92
CA THR A 153 -9.43 -6.95 -7.49
C THR A 153 -9.46 -5.70 -6.60
N HIS A 154 -9.36 -4.50 -7.19
CA HIS A 154 -9.49 -3.24 -6.46
C HIS A 154 -10.83 -3.14 -5.71
N LEU A 155 -11.94 -3.56 -6.34
CA LEU A 155 -13.26 -3.58 -5.69
C LEU A 155 -13.30 -4.49 -4.46
N HIS A 156 -12.73 -5.70 -4.58
CA HIS A 156 -12.65 -6.65 -3.47
C HIS A 156 -11.88 -6.07 -2.26
N TYR A 157 -10.73 -5.45 -2.51
CA TYR A 157 -9.94 -4.84 -1.44
C TYR A 157 -10.54 -3.54 -0.89
N THR A 158 -11.46 -2.92 -1.62
CA THR A 158 -12.26 -1.80 -1.10
C THR A 158 -13.26 -2.28 -0.05
N GLN A 159 -13.86 -3.46 -0.24
CA GLN A 159 -14.75 -4.04 0.77
C GLN A 159 -14.05 -4.35 2.10
N ASN A 160 -12.83 -4.84 2.03
CA ASN A 160 -12.12 -5.45 3.16
C ASN A 160 -11.06 -4.53 3.79
N MET A 161 -10.93 -3.27 3.34
CA MET A 161 -9.93 -2.31 3.82
C MET A 161 -8.50 -2.89 3.95
N MET A 162 -8.15 -3.84 3.08
CA MET A 162 -6.81 -4.43 3.09
C MET A 162 -5.77 -3.44 2.55
N GLU A 163 -4.52 -3.63 2.94
CA GLU A 163 -3.40 -2.76 2.53
C GLU A 163 -3.16 -2.69 1.02
N ASN A 164 -3.69 -3.66 0.26
CA ASN A 164 -3.44 -3.81 -1.17
C ASN A 164 -3.85 -2.59 -1.99
N ASN A 165 -5.00 -1.97 -1.68
CA ASN A 165 -5.41 -0.75 -2.37
C ASN A 165 -4.55 0.46 -1.98
N TYR A 166 -4.06 0.51 -0.76
CA TYR A 166 -3.11 1.55 -0.34
C TYR A 166 -1.75 1.39 -1.02
N ILE A 167 -1.23 0.16 -1.07
CA ILE A 167 -0.01 -0.17 -1.82
C ILE A 167 -0.18 0.19 -3.30
N CYS A 168 -1.29 -0.22 -3.91
CA CYS A 168 -1.60 0.08 -5.31
C CYS A 168 -1.66 1.60 -5.58
N LEU A 169 -2.31 2.36 -4.70
CA LEU A 169 -2.35 3.83 -4.78
C LEU A 169 -0.96 4.44 -4.73
N LEU A 170 -0.12 4.03 -3.78
CA LEU A 170 1.24 4.56 -3.65
C LEU A 170 2.11 4.18 -4.85
N THR A 171 1.99 2.94 -5.36
CA THR A 171 2.65 2.50 -6.58
C THR A 171 2.22 3.34 -7.78
N LEU A 172 0.92 3.58 -7.93
CA LEU A 172 0.36 4.41 -9.01
C LEU A 172 0.83 5.87 -8.92
N ILE A 173 0.86 6.46 -7.74
CA ILE A 173 1.43 7.79 -7.50
C ILE A 173 2.91 7.77 -7.89
N GLY A 174 3.64 6.75 -7.47
CA GLY A 174 5.06 6.59 -7.78
C GLY A 174 5.33 6.65 -9.28
N PHE A 175 4.68 5.80 -10.06
CA PHE A 175 4.84 5.77 -11.53
C PHE A 175 4.33 7.05 -12.20
N SER A 176 3.14 7.52 -11.85
CA SER A 176 2.52 8.70 -12.48
C SER A 176 3.38 9.96 -12.32
N TYR A 177 3.84 10.24 -11.10
CA TYR A 177 4.63 11.43 -10.83
C TYR A 177 6.08 11.32 -11.33
N GLN A 178 6.68 10.14 -11.33
CA GLN A 178 7.99 9.93 -11.96
C GLN A 178 7.90 10.07 -13.48
N TYR A 179 6.82 9.57 -14.12
CA TYR A 179 6.56 9.80 -15.53
C TYR A 179 6.34 11.29 -15.83
N GLN A 180 5.59 11.99 -14.97
CA GLN A 180 5.45 13.44 -15.09
C GLN A 180 6.79 14.15 -15.09
N TRP A 181 7.72 13.77 -14.19
CA TRP A 181 9.07 14.31 -14.19
C TRP A 181 9.81 14.09 -15.52
N LEU A 182 9.67 12.93 -16.14
CA LEU A 182 10.24 12.69 -17.46
C LEU A 182 9.71 13.65 -18.52
N ARG A 183 8.43 14.04 -18.42
CA ARG A 183 7.75 14.89 -19.41
C ARG A 183 8.07 16.38 -19.24
N ASP A 184 8.09 16.87 -18.02
CA ASP A 184 8.16 18.31 -17.71
C ASP A 184 9.42 18.73 -16.92
N GLY A 185 10.27 17.77 -16.50
CA GLY A 185 11.47 18.02 -15.72
C GLY A 185 11.22 18.43 -14.26
N SER A 186 9.99 18.36 -13.77
CA SER A 186 9.60 18.82 -12.43
C SER A 186 10.25 17.99 -11.32
N ARG A 187 11.23 18.55 -10.62
CA ARG A 187 11.85 17.91 -9.45
C ARG A 187 10.82 17.62 -8.33
N ARG A 188 9.79 18.47 -8.20
CA ARG A 188 8.71 18.25 -7.23
C ARG A 188 7.95 16.97 -7.56
N ALA A 189 7.64 16.73 -8.83
CA ALA A 189 6.99 15.50 -9.26
C ALA A 189 7.89 14.28 -8.94
N LEU A 190 9.17 14.35 -9.24
CA LEU A 190 10.11 13.28 -8.90
C LEU A 190 10.16 12.98 -7.39
N LEU A 191 10.20 14.02 -6.54
CA LEU A 191 10.18 13.87 -5.09
C LEU A 191 8.88 13.21 -4.59
N ILE A 192 7.72 13.62 -5.12
CA ILE A 192 6.43 13.01 -4.77
C ILE A 192 6.41 11.54 -5.18
N GLY A 193 6.84 11.22 -6.40
CA GLY A 193 6.89 9.85 -6.89
C GLY A 193 7.83 8.95 -6.08
N CYS A 194 9.04 9.41 -5.78
CA CYS A 194 9.97 8.69 -4.92
C CYS A 194 9.44 8.57 -3.48
N GLY A 195 8.80 9.63 -2.96
CA GLY A 195 8.18 9.62 -1.63
C GLY A 195 7.07 8.59 -1.52
N ALA A 196 6.25 8.43 -2.56
CA ALA A 196 5.19 7.42 -2.59
C ALA A 196 5.76 6.00 -2.53
N PHE A 197 6.79 5.69 -3.33
CA PHE A 197 7.48 4.40 -3.24
C PHE A 197 8.14 4.19 -1.87
N GLY A 198 8.71 5.24 -1.29
CA GLY A 198 9.29 5.17 0.05
C GLY A 198 8.25 4.87 1.13
N LEU A 199 7.06 5.50 1.08
CA LEU A 199 5.93 5.19 1.96
C LEU A 199 5.44 3.75 1.77
N ASN A 200 5.47 3.26 0.52
CA ASN A 200 5.11 1.89 0.22
C ASN A 200 6.05 0.89 0.88
N LEU A 201 7.35 1.19 0.93
CA LEU A 201 8.34 0.40 1.66
C LEU A 201 8.01 0.31 3.16
N LEU A 202 7.52 1.39 3.78
CA LEU A 202 7.07 1.39 5.19
C LEU A 202 5.79 0.58 5.40
N THR A 203 4.99 0.38 4.35
CA THR A 203 3.77 -0.42 4.43
C THR A 203 4.10 -1.91 4.35
N ARG A 204 4.95 -2.29 3.39
CA ARG A 204 5.34 -3.67 3.16
C ARG A 204 6.74 -3.76 2.58
N LEU A 205 7.63 -4.45 3.25
CA LEU A 205 9.04 -4.55 2.83
C LEU A 205 9.24 -5.06 1.38
N PRO A 206 8.47 -6.05 0.86
CA PRO A 206 8.55 -6.47 -0.55
C PRO A 206 8.24 -5.36 -1.55
N SER A 207 7.52 -4.29 -1.17
CA SER A 207 7.31 -3.11 -2.03
C SER A 207 8.61 -2.34 -2.33
N GLY A 208 9.72 -2.71 -1.71
CA GLY A 208 11.05 -2.27 -2.13
C GLY A 208 11.37 -2.63 -3.58
N LEU A 209 10.72 -3.63 -4.17
CA LEU A 209 10.82 -3.95 -5.61
C LEU A 209 10.26 -2.84 -6.49
N ASP A 210 9.32 -2.02 -6.01
CA ASP A 210 8.77 -0.87 -6.74
C ASP A 210 9.88 0.16 -7.06
N LEU A 211 10.90 0.25 -6.21
CA LEU A 211 12.05 1.14 -6.43
C LEU A 211 12.83 0.73 -7.68
N LEU A 212 13.04 -0.57 -7.85
CA LEU A 212 13.71 -1.14 -9.02
C LEU A 212 12.82 -1.06 -10.26
N ALA A 213 11.54 -1.39 -10.11
CA ALA A 213 10.56 -1.32 -11.18
C ALA A 213 10.38 0.12 -11.69
N GLY A 214 10.33 1.12 -10.79
CA GLY A 214 10.28 2.53 -11.15
C GLY A 214 11.51 3.00 -11.92
N GLY A 215 12.71 2.66 -11.45
CA GLY A 215 13.96 2.95 -12.16
C GLY A 215 14.01 2.29 -13.55
N GLY A 216 13.62 1.02 -13.63
CA GLY A 216 13.52 0.27 -14.90
C GLY A 216 12.51 0.89 -15.86
N PHE A 217 11.33 1.25 -15.38
CA PHE A 217 10.31 1.94 -16.18
C PHE A 217 10.83 3.25 -16.77
N LEU A 218 11.47 4.08 -15.96
CA LEU A 218 12.04 5.36 -16.43
C LEU A 218 13.14 5.15 -17.48
N LEU A 219 13.98 4.15 -17.30
CA LEU A 219 15.02 3.80 -18.29
C LEU A 219 14.38 3.33 -19.59
N LEU A 220 13.37 2.46 -19.54
CA LEU A 220 12.65 1.97 -20.71
C LEU A 220 11.96 3.12 -21.47
N VAL A 221 11.18 3.97 -20.79
CA VAL A 221 10.50 5.12 -21.41
C VAL A 221 11.53 6.04 -22.07
N THR A 222 12.61 6.37 -21.36
CA THR A 222 13.67 7.23 -21.89
C THR A 222 14.36 6.59 -23.10
N TRP A 223 14.52 5.27 -23.08
CA TRP A 223 15.06 4.51 -24.19
C TRP A 223 14.15 4.53 -25.41
N PHE A 224 12.84 4.33 -25.25
CA PHE A 224 11.85 4.38 -26.34
C PHE A 224 11.68 5.79 -26.91
N GLU A 225 11.87 6.83 -26.10
CA GLU A 225 11.93 8.23 -26.56
C GLU A 225 13.18 8.56 -27.39
N GLY A 226 14.07 7.61 -27.60
CA GLY A 226 15.31 7.79 -28.39
C GLY A 226 16.40 8.56 -27.65
N VAL A 227 16.26 8.84 -26.36
CA VAL A 227 17.28 9.54 -25.58
C VAL A 227 18.46 8.60 -25.31
N ARG A 228 19.67 9.03 -25.73
CA ARG A 228 20.91 8.22 -25.67
C ARG A 228 22.08 9.04 -25.15
N GLY A 229 23.16 8.34 -24.86
CA GLY A 229 24.46 8.94 -24.56
C GLY A 229 24.40 9.90 -23.35
N ARG A 230 24.95 11.09 -23.51
CA ARG A 230 25.06 12.08 -22.44
C ARG A 230 23.72 12.53 -21.88
N ALA A 231 22.69 12.65 -22.71
CA ALA A 231 21.36 13.06 -22.27
C ALA A 231 20.72 11.99 -21.37
N LEU A 232 20.87 10.71 -21.68
CA LEU A 232 20.44 9.59 -20.84
C LEU A 232 21.18 9.61 -19.51
N TRP A 233 22.51 9.83 -19.54
CA TRP A 233 23.31 9.89 -18.33
C TRP A 233 22.90 11.04 -17.40
N GLU A 234 22.66 12.24 -17.90
CA GLU A 234 22.22 13.39 -17.09
C GLU A 234 20.83 13.16 -16.47
N ARG A 235 19.90 12.54 -17.21
CA ARG A 235 18.60 12.13 -16.66
C ARG A 235 18.77 11.10 -15.53
N THR A 236 19.53 10.05 -15.78
CA THR A 236 19.81 8.99 -14.79
C THR A 236 20.48 9.55 -13.55
N LYS A 237 21.48 10.41 -13.71
CA LYS A 237 22.16 11.08 -12.62
C LYS A 237 21.21 11.94 -11.78
N THR A 238 20.32 12.71 -12.41
CA THR A 238 19.32 13.53 -11.72
C THR A 238 18.34 12.66 -10.95
N TYR A 239 17.89 11.54 -11.56
CA TYR A 239 17.05 10.57 -10.89
C TYR A 239 17.74 9.99 -9.65
N ILE A 240 18.93 9.44 -9.79
CA ILE A 240 19.70 8.83 -8.71
C ILE A 240 19.95 9.84 -7.58
N ALA A 241 20.38 11.06 -7.93
CA ALA A 241 20.65 12.10 -6.94
C ALA A 241 19.41 12.55 -6.14
N THR A 242 18.22 12.38 -6.71
CA THR A 242 16.95 12.72 -6.03
C THR A 242 16.35 11.51 -5.33
N ALA A 243 16.35 10.36 -5.99
CA ALA A 243 15.69 9.13 -5.51
C ALA A 243 16.42 8.48 -4.33
N ILE A 244 17.76 8.37 -4.41
CA ILE A 244 18.55 7.71 -3.35
C ILE A 244 18.36 8.37 -1.99
N PRO A 245 18.48 9.71 -1.81
CA PRO A 245 18.25 10.33 -0.51
C PRO A 245 16.83 10.06 0.05
N VAL A 246 15.81 10.10 -0.82
CA VAL A 246 14.43 9.82 -0.41
C VAL A 246 14.28 8.35 0.03
N TYR A 247 14.81 7.42 -0.74
CA TYR A 247 14.71 5.99 -0.41
C TYR A 247 15.52 5.63 0.83
N LEU A 248 16.70 6.22 1.00
CA LEU A 248 17.50 6.05 2.22
C LEU A 248 16.77 6.61 3.44
N PHE A 249 16.09 7.75 3.31
CA PHE A 249 15.28 8.31 4.40
C PHE A 249 14.18 7.34 4.84
N PHE A 250 13.39 6.81 3.91
CA PHE A 250 12.33 5.85 4.25
C PHE A 250 12.89 4.49 4.71
N GLY A 251 14.01 4.04 4.12
CA GLY A 251 14.71 2.85 4.60
C GLY A 251 15.24 3.01 6.03
N LEU A 252 15.74 4.19 6.37
CA LEU A 252 16.16 4.51 7.74
C LEU A 252 14.97 4.55 8.70
N LEU A 253 13.85 5.15 8.30
CA LEU A 253 12.62 5.14 9.11
C LEU A 253 12.13 3.71 9.39
N ASP A 254 12.14 2.84 8.36
CA ASP A 254 11.81 1.43 8.57
C ASP A 254 12.77 0.78 9.57
N ARG A 255 14.08 0.97 9.41
CA ARG A 255 15.08 0.41 10.33
C ARG A 255 14.94 0.93 11.77
N ILE A 256 14.62 2.21 11.95
CA ILE A 256 14.31 2.79 13.26
C ILE A 256 13.07 2.11 13.87
N TYR A 257 12.03 1.89 13.06
CA TYR A 257 10.83 1.20 13.51
C TYR A 257 11.11 -0.27 13.90
N GLN A 258 11.96 -0.98 13.14
CA GLN A 258 12.40 -2.33 13.53
C GLN A 258 13.22 -2.33 14.82
N PHE A 259 14.11 -1.35 14.99
CA PHE A 259 14.87 -1.20 16.23
C PHE A 259 13.95 -0.90 17.42
N TYR A 260 12.97 -0.06 17.26
CA TYR A 260 11.96 0.21 18.29
C TYR A 260 11.27 -1.08 18.74
N ARG A 261 10.82 -1.90 17.79
CA ARG A 261 10.09 -3.14 18.08
C ARG A 261 11.00 -4.25 18.60
N PHE A 262 12.12 -4.51 17.94
CA PHE A 262 12.91 -5.71 18.11
C PHE A 262 14.33 -5.48 18.68
N GLY A 263 14.69 -4.26 18.99
CA GLY A 263 16.00 -3.93 19.56
C GLY A 263 17.19 -4.07 18.60
N SER A 264 16.94 -4.27 17.31
CA SER A 264 17.97 -4.42 16.27
C SER A 264 17.53 -3.78 14.96
N PHE A 265 18.45 -3.05 14.31
CA PHE A 265 18.20 -2.47 12.99
C PHE A 265 18.10 -3.52 11.87
N PHE A 266 18.60 -4.72 12.08
CA PHE A 266 18.63 -5.79 11.07
C PHE A 266 17.52 -6.82 11.25
N ASN A 267 16.89 -6.87 12.41
CA ASN A 267 15.77 -7.75 12.64
C ASN A 267 14.54 -7.28 11.87
N THR A 268 13.79 -8.25 11.41
CA THR A 268 12.44 -8.10 10.87
C THR A 268 11.53 -9.09 11.60
N TYR A 269 10.21 -8.92 11.49
CA TYR A 269 9.30 -9.91 12.06
C TYR A 269 9.61 -11.32 11.56
N ILE A 270 9.98 -11.49 10.28
CA ILE A 270 10.30 -12.80 9.69
C ILE A 270 11.52 -13.44 10.38
N THR A 271 12.58 -12.66 10.60
CA THR A 271 13.81 -13.20 11.24
C THR A 271 13.55 -13.56 12.69
N VAL A 272 12.78 -12.76 13.42
CA VAL A 272 12.43 -13.02 14.81
C VAL A 272 11.47 -14.20 14.93
N THR A 273 10.38 -14.22 14.12
CA THR A 273 9.45 -15.36 14.07
C THR A 273 10.19 -16.65 13.73
N GLY A 274 11.04 -16.63 12.70
CA GLY A 274 11.83 -17.81 12.32
C GLY A 274 12.75 -18.29 13.45
N ALA A 275 13.33 -17.39 14.22
CA ALA A 275 14.12 -17.74 15.39
C ALA A 275 13.26 -18.35 16.51
N GLU A 276 12.10 -17.78 16.82
CA GLU A 276 11.17 -18.32 17.82
C GLU A 276 10.64 -19.70 17.44
N TYR A 277 10.24 -19.91 16.17
CA TYR A 277 9.78 -21.22 15.71
C TYR A 277 10.88 -22.28 15.78
N ARG A 278 12.12 -21.94 15.37
CA ARG A 278 13.26 -22.88 15.53
C ARG A 278 13.59 -23.18 16.97
N ALA A 279 13.46 -22.21 17.88
CA ALA A 279 13.64 -22.45 19.30
C ALA A 279 12.60 -23.43 19.87
N ARG A 280 11.35 -23.38 19.39
CA ARG A 280 10.29 -24.33 19.77
C ARG A 280 10.42 -25.69 19.07
N ASN A 281 10.92 -25.72 17.84
CA ASN A 281 11.12 -26.91 17.05
C ASN A 281 12.52 -26.93 16.39
N PRO A 282 13.54 -27.50 17.05
CA PRO A 282 14.90 -27.56 16.52
C PRO A 282 15.06 -28.39 15.23
N ALA A 283 14.05 -29.18 14.84
CA ALA A 283 14.05 -29.91 13.57
C ALA A 283 13.81 -29.03 12.34
N LEU A 284 13.38 -27.78 12.54
CA LEU A 284 13.21 -26.84 11.43
C LEU A 284 14.56 -26.45 10.80
N PRO A 285 14.62 -26.30 9.48
CA PRO A 285 15.85 -25.95 8.79
C PRO A 285 16.34 -24.54 9.18
N PRO A 286 17.67 -24.28 9.07
CA PRO A 286 18.26 -22.99 9.47
C PRO A 286 17.69 -21.78 8.70
N ASN A 287 17.22 -21.99 7.47
CA ASN A 287 16.64 -20.97 6.60
C ASN A 287 15.11 -20.83 6.72
N TYR A 288 14.48 -21.56 7.65
CA TYR A 288 13.04 -21.37 7.90
C TYR A 288 12.69 -19.89 8.16
N PRO A 289 11.63 -19.32 7.54
CA PRO A 289 10.60 -19.98 6.71
C PRO A 289 10.91 -20.03 5.20
N PHE A 290 12.11 -19.70 4.77
CA PHE A 290 12.51 -19.65 3.34
C PHE A 290 13.10 -21.00 2.87
N GLU A 291 12.30 -22.06 2.97
CA GLU A 291 12.75 -23.42 2.63
C GLU A 291 12.69 -23.70 1.13
N THR A 292 11.75 -23.04 0.44
CA THR A 292 11.55 -23.24 -1.00
C THR A 292 12.61 -22.47 -1.79
N PRO A 293 13.33 -23.12 -2.71
CA PRO A 293 14.26 -22.43 -3.59
C PRO A 293 13.60 -21.31 -4.36
N PHE A 294 14.30 -20.19 -4.55
CA PHE A 294 13.77 -18.99 -5.21
C PHE A 294 13.14 -19.27 -6.57
N HIS A 295 13.79 -20.10 -7.41
CA HIS A 295 13.28 -20.44 -8.75
C HIS A 295 11.93 -21.20 -8.68
N THR A 296 11.74 -22.07 -7.70
CA THR A 296 10.47 -22.79 -7.51
C THR A 296 9.35 -21.83 -7.12
N GLY A 297 9.62 -20.89 -6.20
CA GLY A 297 8.67 -19.85 -5.81
C GLY A 297 8.34 -18.92 -6.98
N PHE A 298 9.36 -18.47 -7.72
CA PHE A 298 9.22 -17.58 -8.86
C PHE A 298 8.40 -18.19 -10.00
N PHE A 299 8.78 -19.41 -10.45
CA PHE A 299 8.04 -20.11 -11.51
C PHE A 299 6.65 -20.57 -11.03
N GLY A 300 6.50 -20.87 -9.75
CA GLY A 300 5.21 -21.17 -9.16
C GLY A 300 4.23 -19.99 -9.28
N ALA A 301 4.68 -18.78 -9.00
CA ALA A 301 3.85 -17.57 -9.15
C ALA A 301 3.46 -17.30 -10.61
N LEU A 302 4.29 -17.70 -11.59
CA LEU A 302 4.00 -17.50 -13.01
C LEU A 302 3.11 -18.61 -13.59
N PHE A 303 3.34 -19.89 -13.24
CA PHE A 303 2.81 -21.03 -14.00
C PHE A 303 2.04 -22.05 -13.17
N ALA A 304 2.13 -22.05 -11.83
CA ALA A 304 1.39 -23.02 -11.03
C ALA A 304 -0.13 -22.71 -11.09
N PRO A 305 -1.00 -23.72 -11.35
CA PRO A 305 -2.44 -23.51 -11.52
C PRO A 305 -3.10 -22.77 -10.33
N GLU A 306 -2.59 -22.97 -9.13
CA GLU A 306 -3.14 -22.36 -7.90
C GLU A 306 -2.67 -20.92 -7.67
N LYS A 307 -1.62 -20.45 -8.35
CA LYS A 307 -0.95 -19.17 -8.04
C LYS A 307 -0.56 -18.37 -9.29
N SER A 308 -0.80 -18.90 -10.49
CA SER A 308 -0.37 -18.26 -11.73
C SER A 308 -0.98 -16.90 -11.92
N VAL A 309 -0.14 -15.87 -11.97
CA VAL A 309 -0.56 -14.50 -12.27
C VAL A 309 -1.27 -14.42 -13.63
N PHE A 310 -0.87 -15.23 -14.60
CA PHE A 310 -1.50 -15.24 -15.92
C PHE A 310 -2.88 -15.92 -15.94
N LEU A 311 -3.11 -16.89 -15.05
CA LEU A 311 -4.42 -17.55 -14.94
C LEU A 311 -5.44 -16.64 -14.23
N PHE A 312 -5.01 -15.92 -13.20
CA PHE A 312 -5.88 -15.02 -12.43
C PHE A 312 -6.00 -13.62 -13.04
N ASP A 313 -5.05 -13.22 -13.88
CA ASP A 313 -5.12 -11.99 -14.66
C ASP A 313 -4.75 -12.24 -16.13
N PRO A 314 -5.67 -12.81 -16.92
CA PRO A 314 -5.42 -13.17 -18.32
C PRO A 314 -5.14 -11.95 -19.22
N LEU A 315 -5.49 -10.74 -18.79
CA LEU A 315 -5.16 -9.51 -19.52
C LEU A 315 -3.65 -9.30 -19.64
N LEU A 316 -2.86 -9.84 -18.70
CA LEU A 316 -1.40 -9.80 -18.79
C LEU A 316 -0.86 -10.54 -20.00
N ILE A 317 -1.50 -11.66 -20.41
CA ILE A 317 -1.12 -12.39 -21.62
C ILE A 317 -1.33 -11.51 -22.86
N LEU A 318 -2.45 -10.77 -22.88
CA LEU A 318 -2.76 -9.87 -24.00
C LEU A 318 -1.70 -8.76 -24.14
N ILE A 319 -1.23 -8.21 -23.04
CA ILE A 319 -0.20 -7.15 -23.00
C ILE A 319 1.16 -7.70 -23.50
N ILE A 320 1.48 -8.97 -23.27
CA ILE A 320 2.74 -9.57 -23.71
C ILE A 320 2.72 -9.88 -25.21
N VAL A 321 1.53 -10.16 -25.76
CA VAL A 321 1.34 -10.55 -27.18
C VAL A 321 1.16 -9.33 -28.09
N LEU A 322 0.68 -8.21 -27.58
CA LEU A 322 0.51 -6.94 -28.32
C LEU A 322 1.78 -6.09 -28.31
#